data_8b0dbcf22ac7553f2e94ab27ef8f6917
#
_entry.id   8b0dbcf22ac7553f2e94ab27ef8f6917
#
_cell.length_a   1.000
_cell.length_b   1.000
_cell.length_c   1.000
_cell.angle_alpha   90.00
_cell.angle_beta   90.00
_cell.angle_gamma   90.00
#
_symmetry.space_group_name_H-M   'P 1'
#
loop_
_entity.id
_entity.type
_entity.pdbx_description
1 polymer ?
#
loop_
_entity_poly.entity_id
_entity_poly.type
_entity_poly.pdbx_seq_one_letter_code
_entity_poly.pdbx_strand_id
1 'polypeptide(L)'
;IEELQNRLLRLQADFENFRRRTNIEKEQLSNFVTANVVGKFLKVLDNFERAEASVEKGDNVDAVVDGMKKIRRQFEDAFKDLKVEEIEAQNAKFDPNIHEAVMRGHNPELDDEIVDMVFEKGYKLGDKVIRHSKVRVNTNE
;
A
#
# COMPACT_ATOMS: atom_id res chain seq x y z
N ILE A 1 8.92 -55.15 0.50
CA ILE A 1 9.70 -54.22 1.35
C ILE A 1 10.65 -53.37 0.52
N GLU A 2 11.45 -53.97 -0.31
CA GLU A 2 12.38 -53.28 -1.21
C GLU A 2 11.65 -52.35 -2.19
N GLU A 3 10.55 -52.82 -2.73
CA GLU A 3 9.69 -52.05 -3.63
C GLU A 3 9.11 -50.79 -2.94
N LEU A 4 8.69 -50.94 -1.69
CA LEU A 4 8.15 -49.80 -0.90
C LEU A 4 9.27 -48.80 -0.57
N GLN A 5 10.47 -49.28 -0.28
CA GLN A 5 11.64 -48.42 -0.05
C GLN A 5 11.99 -47.62 -1.31
N ASN A 6 11.96 -48.26 -2.47
CA ASN A 6 12.23 -47.60 -3.74
C ASN A 6 11.18 -46.53 -4.05
N ARG A 7 9.91 -46.83 -3.78
CA ARG A 7 8.81 -45.86 -3.93
C ARG A 7 8.99 -44.64 -3.00
N LEU A 8 9.41 -44.93 -1.76
CA LEU A 8 9.64 -43.86 -0.79
C LEU A 8 10.78 -42.94 -1.25
N LEU A 9 11.91 -43.51 -1.68
CA LEU A 9 13.02 -42.73 -2.19
C LEU A 9 12.67 -41.90 -3.40
N ARG A 10 11.88 -42.48 -4.32
CA ARG A 10 11.41 -41.77 -5.50
C ARG A 10 10.47 -40.61 -5.13
N LEU A 11 9.57 -40.86 -4.19
CA LEU A 11 8.65 -39.82 -3.69
C LEU A 11 9.40 -38.68 -3.02
N GLN A 12 10.42 -38.99 -2.22
CA GLN A 12 11.26 -37.98 -1.60
C GLN A 12 12.00 -37.15 -2.65
N ALA A 13 12.56 -37.79 -3.67
CA ALA A 13 13.24 -37.08 -4.76
C ALA A 13 12.29 -36.18 -5.53
N ASP A 14 11.10 -36.68 -5.85
CA ASP A 14 10.05 -35.92 -6.54
C ASP A 14 9.60 -34.71 -5.70
N PHE A 15 9.43 -34.92 -4.40
CA PHE A 15 9.05 -33.84 -3.47
C PHE A 15 10.13 -32.77 -3.37
N GLU A 16 11.40 -33.17 -3.27
CA GLU A 16 12.50 -32.19 -3.23
C GLU A 16 12.62 -31.40 -4.53
N ASN A 17 12.41 -32.06 -5.68
CA ASN A 17 12.40 -31.40 -6.98
C ASN A 17 11.23 -30.42 -7.10
N PHE A 18 10.04 -30.83 -6.67
CA PHE A 18 8.85 -29.99 -6.63
C PHE A 18 9.08 -28.76 -5.74
N ARG A 19 9.62 -28.96 -4.55
CA ARG A 19 9.91 -27.90 -3.59
C ARG A 19 10.90 -26.88 -4.16
N ARG A 20 11.95 -27.36 -4.81
CA ARG A 20 12.97 -26.51 -5.47
C ARG A 20 12.33 -25.68 -6.57
N ARG A 21 11.56 -26.31 -7.44
CA ARG A 21 10.87 -25.65 -8.55
C ARG A 21 9.87 -24.61 -8.03
N THR A 22 9.09 -24.95 -7.00
CA THR A 22 8.13 -24.04 -6.39
C THR A 22 8.82 -22.82 -5.80
N ASN A 23 9.96 -23.00 -5.13
CA ASN A 23 10.72 -21.88 -4.57
C ASN A 23 11.26 -20.95 -5.67
N ILE A 24 11.74 -21.51 -6.77
CA ILE A 24 12.22 -20.74 -7.93
C ILE A 24 11.04 -19.96 -8.54
N GLU A 25 9.90 -20.60 -8.73
CA GLU A 25 8.71 -19.98 -9.28
C GLU A 25 8.20 -18.83 -8.38
N LYS A 26 8.25 -19.03 -7.06
CA LYS A 26 7.87 -17.96 -6.09
C LYS A 26 8.80 -16.77 -6.20
N GLU A 27 10.10 -17.00 -6.30
CA GLU A 27 11.09 -15.93 -6.45
C GLU A 27 10.87 -15.15 -7.76
N GLN A 28 10.64 -15.87 -8.86
CA GLN A 28 10.35 -15.27 -10.16
C GLN A 28 9.06 -14.46 -10.12
N LEU A 29 8.01 -14.97 -9.47
CA LEU A 29 6.75 -14.26 -9.32
C LEU A 29 6.93 -13.02 -8.47
N SER A 30 7.66 -13.10 -7.37
CA SER A 30 7.97 -11.95 -6.51
C SER A 30 8.70 -10.85 -7.29
N ASN A 31 9.71 -11.24 -8.07
CA ASN A 31 10.45 -10.30 -8.91
C ASN A 31 9.56 -9.67 -9.99
N PHE A 32 8.69 -10.47 -10.60
CA PHE A 32 7.75 -9.99 -11.61
C PHE A 32 6.78 -8.95 -11.02
N VAL A 33 6.21 -9.25 -9.85
CA VAL A 33 5.29 -8.35 -9.15
C VAL A 33 6.00 -7.05 -8.77
N THR A 34 7.20 -7.17 -8.20
CA THR A 34 8.01 -6.00 -7.82
C THR A 34 8.32 -5.12 -9.03
N ALA A 35 8.73 -5.72 -10.15
CA ALA A 35 9.01 -5.00 -11.38
C ALA A 35 7.76 -4.30 -11.91
N ASN A 36 6.60 -4.95 -11.84
CA ASN A 36 5.34 -4.36 -12.26
C ASN A 36 4.97 -3.14 -11.41
N VAL A 37 5.12 -3.25 -10.09
CA VAL A 37 4.85 -2.15 -9.16
C VAL A 37 5.81 -0.99 -9.39
N VAL A 38 7.11 -1.27 -9.45
CA VAL A 38 8.15 -0.26 -9.70
C VAL A 38 7.91 0.43 -11.04
N GLY A 39 7.55 -0.33 -12.08
CA GLY A 39 7.28 0.22 -13.40
C GLY A 39 6.17 1.27 -13.40
N LYS A 40 5.15 1.09 -12.57
CA LYS A 40 4.06 2.07 -12.44
C LYS A 40 4.53 3.37 -11.78
N PHE A 41 5.48 3.29 -10.86
CA PHE A 41 6.02 4.46 -10.18
C PHE A 41 7.13 5.16 -10.95
N LEU A 42 7.73 4.53 -11.96
CA LEU A 42 8.75 5.18 -12.80
C LEU A 42 8.18 6.39 -13.53
N LYS A 43 6.93 6.34 -13.95
CA LYS A 43 6.25 7.48 -14.58
C LYS A 43 6.12 8.65 -13.63
N VAL A 44 5.85 8.35 -12.37
CA VAL A 44 5.75 9.36 -11.30
C VAL A 44 7.11 10.01 -11.08
N LEU A 45 8.17 9.21 -11.00
CA LEU A 45 9.55 9.70 -10.85
C LEU A 45 9.94 10.61 -12.03
N ASP A 46 9.61 10.22 -13.27
CA ASP A 46 9.89 11.02 -14.46
C ASP A 46 9.25 12.40 -14.35
N ASN A 47 8.03 12.47 -13.84
CA ASN A 47 7.32 13.73 -13.69
C ASN A 47 7.86 14.57 -12.54
N PHE A 48 8.38 13.96 -11.47
CA PHE A 48 9.11 14.68 -10.43
C PHE A 48 10.37 15.33 -10.99
N GLU A 49 11.14 14.61 -11.78
CA GLU A 49 12.36 15.13 -12.42
C GLU A 49 12.03 16.30 -13.35
N ARG A 50 10.93 16.19 -14.08
CA ARG A 50 10.45 17.26 -14.96
C ARG A 50 10.01 18.50 -14.17
N ALA A 51 9.34 18.28 -13.03
CA ALA A 51 8.91 19.37 -12.14
C ALA A 51 10.11 20.08 -11.52
N GLU A 52 11.13 19.34 -11.09
CA GLU A 52 12.38 19.92 -10.56
C GLU A 52 13.07 20.79 -11.62
N ALA A 53 13.14 20.32 -12.85
CA ALA A 53 13.71 21.08 -13.98
C ALA A 53 12.94 22.37 -14.22
N SER A 54 11.61 22.35 -14.08
CA SER A 54 10.78 23.55 -14.21
C SER A 54 11.07 24.57 -13.13
N VAL A 55 11.25 24.11 -11.89
CA VAL A 55 11.59 24.98 -10.76
C VAL A 55 12.94 25.66 -10.97
N GLU A 56 13.93 24.93 -11.46
CA GLU A 56 15.25 25.47 -11.79
C GLU A 56 15.20 26.55 -12.87
N LYS A 57 14.23 26.46 -13.79
CA LYS A 57 14.01 27.47 -14.83
C LYS A 57 13.27 28.70 -14.36
N GLY A 58 12.85 28.72 -13.09
CA GLY A 58 12.22 29.87 -12.45
C GLY A 58 10.72 30.00 -12.70
N ASP A 59 10.02 28.88 -12.84
CA ASP A 59 8.57 28.88 -12.92
C ASP A 59 7.95 29.47 -11.65
N ASN A 60 6.75 30.04 -11.77
CA ASN A 60 6.06 30.64 -10.63
C ASN A 60 5.49 29.57 -9.70
N VAL A 61 5.12 29.99 -8.48
CA VAL A 61 4.61 29.11 -7.44
C VAL A 61 3.34 28.37 -7.91
N ASP A 62 2.45 29.04 -8.61
CA ASP A 62 1.20 28.44 -9.09
C ASP A 62 1.48 27.29 -10.05
N ALA A 63 2.45 27.44 -10.96
CA ALA A 63 2.85 26.38 -11.88
C ALA A 63 3.45 25.17 -11.13
N VAL A 64 4.25 25.44 -10.10
CA VAL A 64 4.84 24.40 -9.23
C VAL A 64 3.75 23.62 -8.50
N VAL A 65 2.78 24.32 -7.92
CA VAL A 65 1.65 23.70 -7.21
C VAL A 65 0.82 22.83 -8.16
N ASP A 66 0.53 23.31 -9.36
CA ASP A 66 -0.19 22.54 -10.36
C ASP A 66 0.57 21.27 -10.77
N GLY A 67 1.89 21.38 -10.91
CA GLY A 67 2.76 20.23 -11.17
C GLY A 67 2.69 19.20 -10.06
N MET A 68 2.71 19.65 -8.81
CA MET A 68 2.58 18.76 -7.63
C MET A 68 1.23 18.05 -7.61
N LYS A 69 0.15 18.74 -7.94
CA LYS A 69 -1.20 18.13 -8.02
C LYS A 69 -1.26 17.03 -9.07
N LYS A 70 -0.62 17.24 -10.21
CA LYS A 70 -0.55 16.24 -11.29
C LYS A 70 0.22 15.00 -10.83
N ILE A 71 1.33 15.19 -10.12
CA ILE A 71 2.13 14.09 -9.55
C ILE A 71 1.30 13.30 -8.56
N ARG A 72 0.58 13.97 -7.67
CA ARG A 72 -0.31 13.32 -6.71
C ARG A 72 -1.37 12.46 -7.41
N ARG A 73 -1.99 12.97 -8.46
CA ARG A 73 -2.97 12.21 -9.26
C ARG A 73 -2.36 10.96 -9.88
N GLN A 74 -1.12 11.06 -10.33
CA GLN A 74 -0.42 9.90 -10.89
C GLN A 74 -0.16 8.82 -9.85
N PHE A 75 0.18 9.21 -8.61
CA PHE A 75 0.26 8.26 -7.49
C PHE A 75 -1.08 7.61 -7.23
N GLU A 76 -2.14 8.40 -7.18
CA GLU A 76 -3.50 7.89 -6.96
C GLU A 76 -3.91 6.91 -8.07
N ASP A 77 -3.61 7.24 -9.32
CA ASP A 77 -3.89 6.37 -10.48
C ASP A 77 -3.08 5.07 -10.41
N ALA A 78 -1.80 5.16 -10.03
CA ALA A 78 -0.95 3.99 -9.87
C ALA A 78 -1.49 3.06 -8.76
N PHE A 79 -1.92 3.61 -7.63
CA PHE A 79 -2.54 2.84 -6.56
C PHE A 79 -3.83 2.19 -7.02
N LYS A 80 -4.64 2.91 -7.77
CA LYS A 80 -5.89 2.37 -8.32
C LYS A 80 -5.62 1.20 -9.27
N ASP A 81 -4.62 1.32 -10.13
CA ASP A 81 -4.21 0.24 -11.03
C ASP A 81 -3.72 -0.99 -10.28
N LEU A 82 -3.05 -0.77 -9.15
CA LEU A 82 -2.57 -1.85 -8.27
C LEU A 82 -3.65 -2.36 -7.32
N LYS A 83 -4.86 -1.79 -7.38
CA LYS A 83 -6.00 -2.11 -6.51
C LYS A 83 -5.72 -1.80 -5.04
N VAL A 84 -4.89 -0.80 -4.80
CA VAL A 84 -4.66 -0.25 -3.47
C VAL A 84 -5.68 0.85 -3.24
N GLU A 85 -6.41 0.75 -2.14
CA GLU A 85 -7.45 1.70 -1.77
C GLU A 85 -7.08 2.46 -0.51
N GLU A 86 -7.41 3.75 -0.47
CA GLU A 86 -7.31 4.55 0.74
C GLU A 86 -8.42 4.14 1.71
N ILE A 87 -8.08 4.02 2.98
CA ILE A 87 -9.05 3.78 4.04
C ILE A 87 -9.72 5.13 4.36
N GLU A 88 -11.00 5.24 4.09
CA GLU A 88 -11.78 6.45 4.38
C GLU A 88 -12.10 6.51 5.87
N ALA A 89 -11.25 7.18 6.62
CA ALA A 89 -11.34 7.24 8.07
C ALA A 89 -12.05 8.49 8.60
N GLN A 90 -11.95 9.61 7.89
CA GLN A 90 -12.54 10.88 8.33
C GLN A 90 -14.05 10.74 8.51
N ASN A 91 -14.54 11.11 9.67
CA ASN A 91 -15.98 11.03 10.05
C ASN A 91 -16.53 9.60 10.14
N ALA A 92 -15.69 8.59 10.04
CA ALA A 92 -16.06 7.20 10.22
C ALA A 92 -16.04 6.82 11.69
N LYS A 93 -16.75 5.75 12.04
CA LYS A 93 -16.64 5.15 13.36
C LYS A 93 -15.28 4.47 13.50
N PHE A 94 -14.64 4.65 14.65
CA PHE A 94 -13.35 4.02 14.91
C PHE A 94 -13.45 2.49 14.82
N ASP A 95 -12.55 1.91 14.04
CA ASP A 95 -12.43 0.46 13.86
C ASP A 95 -10.95 0.06 14.05
N PRO A 96 -10.63 -0.68 15.11
CA PRO A 96 -9.24 -1.04 15.40
C PRO A 96 -8.60 -1.94 14.34
N ASN A 97 -9.39 -2.57 13.48
CA ASN A 97 -8.87 -3.39 12.39
C ASN A 97 -8.22 -2.57 11.26
N ILE A 98 -8.62 -1.32 11.11
CA ILE A 98 -8.16 -0.44 10.03
C ILE A 98 -7.62 0.91 10.52
N HIS A 99 -7.89 1.27 11.75
CA HIS A 99 -7.46 2.55 12.35
C HIS A 99 -6.55 2.32 13.53
N GLU A 100 -5.63 3.26 13.74
CA GLU A 100 -4.80 3.34 14.93
C GLU A 100 -5.10 4.67 15.62
N ALA A 101 -5.63 4.62 16.82
CA ALA A 101 -5.92 5.81 17.60
C ALA A 101 -4.65 6.33 18.28
N VAL A 102 -4.14 7.47 17.81
CA VAL A 102 -2.92 8.08 18.38
C VAL A 102 -3.22 9.25 19.30
N MET A 103 -4.46 9.74 19.30
CA MET A 103 -4.90 10.85 20.12
C MET A 103 -6.40 10.77 20.36
N ARG A 104 -6.85 11.35 21.47
CA ARG A 104 -8.27 11.54 21.76
C ARG A 104 -8.62 13.00 21.65
N GLY A 105 -9.76 13.30 21.04
CA GLY A 105 -10.32 14.63 20.97
C GLY A 105 -11.60 14.71 21.75
N HIS A 106 -12.09 15.91 21.97
CA HIS A 106 -13.38 16.16 22.60
C HIS A 106 -14.15 17.20 21.79
N ASN A 107 -15.21 16.77 21.16
CA ASN A 107 -16.13 17.63 20.42
C ASN A 107 -17.56 17.17 20.75
N PRO A 108 -18.32 17.94 21.52
CA PRO A 108 -19.68 17.53 21.92
C PRO A 108 -20.65 17.48 20.74
N GLU A 109 -20.32 18.07 19.58
CA GLU A 109 -21.17 18.02 18.38
C GLU A 109 -21.03 16.70 17.63
N LEU A 110 -19.98 15.92 17.91
CA LEU A 110 -19.75 14.62 17.28
C LEU A 110 -20.12 13.51 18.24
N ASP A 111 -20.54 12.40 17.66
CA ASP A 111 -20.80 11.19 18.42
C ASP A 111 -19.51 10.61 18.99
N ASP A 112 -19.66 9.80 20.03
CA ASP A 112 -18.56 9.09 20.64
C ASP A 112 -17.95 8.08 19.65
N GLU A 113 -16.65 7.89 19.74
CA GLU A 113 -15.87 6.96 18.86
C GLU A 113 -15.84 7.34 17.39
N ILE A 114 -16.16 8.56 17.02
CA ILE A 114 -16.02 9.03 15.63
C ILE A 114 -14.62 9.57 15.41
N VAL A 115 -14.04 9.22 14.29
CA VAL A 115 -12.74 9.77 13.84
C VAL A 115 -12.95 11.21 13.41
N ASP A 116 -12.39 12.15 14.15
CA ASP A 116 -12.53 13.58 13.86
C ASP A 116 -11.32 14.17 13.11
N MET A 117 -10.21 13.48 13.08
CA MET A 117 -9.02 13.90 12.34
C MET A 117 -8.18 12.70 11.90
N VAL A 118 -7.65 12.76 10.70
CA VAL A 118 -6.71 11.77 10.17
C VAL A 118 -5.33 12.41 10.06
N PHE A 119 -4.36 11.91 10.83
CA PHE A 119 -2.98 12.39 10.81
C PHE A 119 -2.16 11.75 9.70
N GLU A 120 -2.41 10.48 9.44
CA GLU A 120 -1.72 9.72 8.41
C GLU A 120 -2.72 8.78 7.76
N LYS A 121 -2.81 8.86 6.45
CA LYS A 121 -3.76 8.05 5.69
C LYS A 121 -3.37 6.59 5.70
N GLY A 122 -4.34 5.71 5.89
CA GLY A 122 -4.16 4.28 5.78
C GLY A 122 -4.53 3.77 4.39
N TYR A 123 -3.97 2.65 4.04
CA TYR A 123 -4.20 2.01 2.74
C TYR A 123 -4.38 0.51 2.90
N LYS A 124 -5.20 -0.06 2.03
CA LYS A 124 -5.45 -1.50 2.00
C LYS A 124 -5.36 -2.04 0.57
N LEU A 125 -5.01 -3.29 0.46
CA LEU A 125 -5.00 -4.06 -0.78
C LEU A 125 -5.99 -5.22 -0.61
N GLY A 126 -7.18 -5.07 -1.18
CA GLY A 126 -8.29 -6.00 -0.90
C GLY A 126 -8.60 -6.02 0.60
N ASP A 127 -8.53 -7.18 1.21
CA ASP A 127 -8.77 -7.34 2.65
C ASP A 127 -7.53 -7.11 3.51
N LYS A 128 -6.36 -6.97 2.88
CA LYS A 128 -5.11 -6.78 3.60
C LYS A 128 -4.85 -5.31 3.84
N VAL A 129 -4.71 -4.92 5.11
CA VAL A 129 -4.31 -3.59 5.49
C VAL A 129 -2.80 -3.44 5.29
N ILE A 130 -2.39 -2.51 4.43
CA ILE A 130 -0.97 -2.20 4.21
C ILE A 130 -0.48 -1.32 5.36
N ARG A 131 -1.27 -0.32 5.71
CA ARG A 131 -0.97 0.63 6.77
C ARG A 131 -2.29 1.14 7.35
N HIS A 132 -2.41 1.11 8.68
CA HIS A 132 -3.58 1.66 9.38
C HIS A 132 -3.60 3.19 9.25
N SER A 133 -4.80 3.76 9.23
CA SER A 133 -4.95 5.21 9.35
C SER A 133 -4.64 5.64 10.78
N LYS A 134 -3.75 6.60 10.96
CA LYS A 134 -3.49 7.19 12.29
C LYS A 134 -4.48 8.32 12.50
N VAL A 135 -5.27 8.20 13.52
CA VAL A 135 -6.46 9.02 13.70
C VAL A 135 -6.57 9.58 15.11
N ARG A 136 -7.33 10.66 15.23
CA ARG A 136 -7.84 11.15 16.50
C ARG A 136 -9.29 10.69 16.61
N VAL A 137 -9.61 10.11 17.75
CA VAL A 137 -10.95 9.59 18.03
C VAL A 137 -11.66 10.53 19.00
N ASN A 138 -12.88 10.90 18.65
CA ASN A 138 -13.69 11.73 19.52
C ASN A 138 -14.20 10.91 20.72
N THR A 139 -14.07 11.47 21.90
CA THR A 139 -14.66 10.90 23.12
C THR A 139 -15.41 11.99 23.86
N ASN A 140 -16.62 11.66 24.30
CA ASN A 140 -17.52 12.58 25.02
C ASN A 140 -17.51 12.34 26.52
N GLU A 141 -16.57 11.54 27.03
CA GLU A 141 -16.38 11.30 28.45
C GLU A 141 -15.65 12.46 29.16
#